data_44e16806d13adb1e6becbdf02c531d1d
#
_entry.id   44e16806d13adb1e6becbdf02c531d1d
#
_cell.length_a   1.000
_cell.length_b   1.000
_cell.length_c   1.000
_cell.angle_alpha   90.00
_cell.angle_beta   90.00
_cell.angle_gamma   90.00
#
_symmetry.space_group_name_H-M   'P 1'
#
loop_
_entity.id
_entity.type
_entity.pdbx_description
1 polymer ?
#
loop_
_entity_poly.entity_id
_entity_poly.type
_entity_poly.pdbx_seq_one_letter_code
_entity_poly.pdbx_strand_id
1 'polypeptide(L)'
;MIINQIINKNNILTDSNLPDSAVLTQKLVNVLYSNYEIKGAEFTIHIKELCKQLDISNQSRNHSRIKDSLKILKQPIELRNFNDKKGRKLKWYLGSFLDKAKIFEDSMEYVTIKLDEDLIEGMKEHKHYTKIDIEISNKFK
;
A
#
# COMPACT_ATOMS: atom_id res chain seq x y z
N MET A 1 2.42 10.88 -8.78
CA MET A 1 1.87 10.49 -7.49
C MET A 1 2.97 10.27 -6.48
N ILE A 2 2.74 10.73 -5.28
CA ILE A 2 3.76 10.68 -4.22
C ILE A 2 4.22 9.26 -3.94
N ILE A 3 3.27 8.33 -3.80
CA ILE A 3 3.62 6.94 -3.51
C ILE A 3 4.42 6.31 -4.64
N ASN A 4 4.06 6.58 -5.89
CA ASN A 4 4.82 6.08 -7.03
C ASN A 4 6.25 6.62 -7.03
N GLN A 5 6.42 7.89 -6.72
CA GLN A 5 7.74 8.51 -6.68
C GLN A 5 8.59 7.90 -5.58
N ILE A 6 7.98 7.62 -4.43
CA ILE A 6 8.69 7.03 -3.31
C ILE A 6 9.20 5.63 -3.68
N ILE A 7 8.31 4.81 -4.23
CA ILE A 7 8.66 3.43 -4.58
C ILE A 7 9.67 3.41 -5.72
N ASN A 8 9.50 4.24 -6.75
CA ASN A 8 10.43 4.29 -7.87
C ASN A 8 11.81 4.74 -7.45
N LYS A 9 11.88 5.66 -6.52
CA LYS A 9 13.14 6.13 -5.97
C LYS A 9 13.93 4.98 -5.33
N ASN A 10 13.24 4.13 -4.59
CA ASN A 10 13.86 2.95 -4.00
C ASN A 10 14.26 1.93 -5.04
N ASN A 11 13.46 1.78 -6.10
CA ASN A 11 13.77 0.86 -7.18
C ASN A 11 15.03 1.26 -7.92
N ILE A 12 15.25 2.55 -8.13
CA ILE A 12 16.46 3.04 -8.77
C ILE A 12 17.70 2.59 -8.00
N LEU A 13 17.59 2.54 -6.68
CA LEU A 13 18.73 2.17 -5.83
C LEU A 13 18.92 0.67 -5.69
N THR A 14 17.87 -0.12 -5.87
CA THR A 14 17.90 -1.54 -5.53
C THR A 14 17.25 -2.45 -6.57
N ASP A 15 16.91 -1.92 -7.74
CA ASP A 15 16.08 -2.60 -8.72
C ASP A 15 16.54 -4.01 -9.09
N SER A 16 17.83 -4.18 -9.30
CA SER A 16 18.38 -5.45 -9.75
C SER A 16 18.33 -6.54 -8.67
N ASN A 17 18.07 -6.15 -7.41
CA ASN A 17 18.13 -7.07 -6.28
C ASN A 17 16.81 -7.22 -5.54
N LEU A 18 15.73 -6.61 -6.04
CA LEU A 18 14.44 -6.71 -5.38
C LEU A 18 13.83 -8.09 -5.58
N PRO A 19 13.38 -8.75 -4.51
CA PRO A 19 12.65 -10.01 -4.67
C PRO A 19 11.31 -9.77 -5.34
N ASP A 20 10.75 -10.82 -5.94
CA ASP A 20 9.43 -10.74 -6.61
C ASP A 20 8.34 -10.21 -5.68
N SER A 21 8.39 -10.58 -4.40
CA SER A 21 7.42 -10.11 -3.44
C SER A 21 7.48 -8.59 -3.25
N ALA A 22 8.69 -8.02 -3.30
CA ALA A 22 8.86 -6.57 -3.19
C ALA A 22 8.30 -5.87 -4.42
N VAL A 23 8.56 -6.41 -5.61
CA VAL A 23 8.06 -5.84 -6.86
C VAL A 23 6.53 -5.85 -6.86
N LEU A 24 5.92 -6.96 -6.51
CA LEU A 24 4.46 -7.06 -6.46
C LEU A 24 3.87 -6.11 -5.42
N THR A 25 4.52 -6.01 -4.25
CA THR A 25 4.03 -5.12 -3.20
C THR A 25 4.10 -3.66 -3.63
N GLN A 26 5.13 -3.26 -4.37
CA GLN A 26 5.21 -1.90 -4.91
C GLN A 26 4.09 -1.63 -5.90
N LYS A 27 3.81 -2.58 -6.78
CA LYS A 27 2.69 -2.45 -7.73
C LYS A 27 1.37 -2.37 -6.98
N LEU A 28 1.22 -3.17 -5.94
CA LEU A 28 0.01 -3.17 -5.14
C LEU A 28 -0.22 -1.83 -4.46
N VAL A 29 0.83 -1.23 -3.89
CA VAL A 29 0.72 0.12 -3.29
C VAL A 29 0.16 1.10 -4.32
N ASN A 30 0.69 1.08 -5.53
CA ASN A 30 0.25 1.99 -6.58
C ASN A 30 -1.21 1.75 -6.98
N VAL A 31 -1.60 0.49 -7.12
CA VAL A 31 -2.97 0.12 -7.46
C VAL A 31 -3.94 0.53 -6.36
N LEU A 32 -3.59 0.26 -5.10
CA LEU A 32 -4.44 0.62 -3.97
C LEU A 32 -4.59 2.13 -3.84
N TYR A 33 -3.50 2.87 -4.04
CA TYR A 33 -3.55 4.33 -4.00
C TYR A 33 -4.43 4.89 -5.12
N SER A 34 -4.35 4.32 -6.32
CA SER A 34 -5.19 4.75 -7.44
C SER A 34 -6.67 4.52 -7.13
N ASN A 35 -7.00 3.39 -6.54
CA ASN A 35 -8.37 3.12 -6.13
C ASN A 35 -8.82 4.06 -5.01
N TYR A 36 -7.92 4.37 -4.09
CA TYR A 36 -8.20 5.33 -3.03
C TYR A 36 -8.60 6.70 -3.60
N GLU A 37 -7.87 7.16 -4.61
CA GLU A 37 -8.17 8.47 -5.21
C GLU A 37 -9.54 8.52 -5.87
N ILE A 38 -10.00 7.39 -6.40
CA ILE A 38 -11.28 7.32 -7.10
C ILE A 38 -12.42 6.99 -6.14
N LYS A 39 -12.19 6.05 -5.22
CA LYS A 39 -13.25 5.43 -4.41
C LYS A 39 -13.22 5.80 -2.93
N GLY A 40 -12.14 6.43 -2.46
CA GLY A 40 -11.98 6.75 -1.05
C GLY A 40 -11.19 5.69 -0.30
N ALA A 41 -11.10 5.86 1.02
CA ALA A 41 -10.22 5.04 1.86
C ALA A 41 -10.66 3.58 1.97
N GLU A 42 -11.94 3.32 1.86
CA GLU A 42 -12.46 1.95 1.91
C GLU A 42 -13.18 1.65 0.60
N PHE A 43 -12.80 0.56 -0.05
CA PHE A 43 -13.40 0.17 -1.32
C PHE A 43 -13.41 -1.34 -1.48
N THR A 44 -14.29 -1.82 -2.34
CA THR A 44 -14.42 -3.25 -2.66
C THR A 44 -14.14 -3.45 -4.14
N ILE A 45 -13.33 -4.45 -4.45
CA ILE A 45 -12.92 -4.74 -5.82
C ILE A 45 -12.93 -6.25 -6.03
N HIS A 46 -13.36 -6.70 -7.21
CA HIS A 46 -13.30 -8.12 -7.54
C HIS A 46 -11.84 -8.55 -7.65
N ILE A 47 -11.51 -9.74 -7.17
CA ILE A 47 -10.13 -10.24 -7.20
C ILE A 47 -9.59 -10.28 -8.63
N LYS A 48 -10.43 -10.62 -9.58
CA LYS A 48 -10.06 -10.65 -10.99
C LYS A 48 -9.63 -9.26 -11.48
N GLU A 49 -10.38 -8.23 -11.10
CA GLU A 49 -10.04 -6.85 -11.48
C GLU A 49 -8.76 -6.40 -10.80
N LEU A 50 -8.56 -6.79 -9.55
CA LEU A 50 -7.32 -6.48 -8.85
C LEU A 50 -6.11 -7.10 -9.54
N CYS A 51 -6.22 -8.37 -9.93
CA CYS A 51 -5.15 -9.04 -10.68
C CYS A 51 -4.88 -8.33 -12.00
N LYS A 52 -5.94 -7.90 -12.70
CA LYS A 52 -5.82 -7.17 -13.95
C LYS A 52 -5.04 -5.87 -13.75
N GLN A 53 -5.38 -5.11 -12.72
CA GLN A 53 -4.71 -3.85 -12.43
C GLN A 53 -3.25 -4.08 -12.04
N LEU A 54 -2.95 -5.22 -11.43
CA LEU A 54 -1.59 -5.60 -11.06
C LEU A 54 -0.81 -6.21 -12.23
N ASP A 55 -1.47 -6.44 -13.36
CA ASP A 55 -0.90 -7.07 -14.55
C ASP A 55 -0.39 -8.49 -14.25
N ILE A 56 -1.21 -9.25 -13.53
CA ILE A 56 -0.93 -10.65 -13.25
C ILE A 56 -2.17 -11.49 -13.57
N SER A 57 -1.97 -12.78 -13.80
CA SER A 57 -3.09 -13.68 -14.13
C SER A 57 -3.96 -13.95 -12.90
N ASN A 58 -5.24 -14.22 -13.15
CA ASN A 58 -6.20 -14.52 -12.10
C ASN A 58 -6.11 -16.00 -11.73
N GLN A 59 -5.13 -16.35 -10.91
CA GLN A 59 -4.85 -17.71 -10.49
C GLN A 59 -4.62 -17.79 -9.00
N SER A 60 -4.88 -18.94 -8.40
CA SER A 60 -4.73 -19.15 -6.95
C SER A 60 -3.35 -18.76 -6.43
N ARG A 61 -2.31 -19.07 -7.20
CA ARG A 61 -0.94 -18.71 -6.82
C ARG A 61 -0.80 -17.21 -6.67
N ASN A 62 -1.37 -16.46 -7.60
CA ASN A 62 -1.30 -15.00 -7.55
C ASN A 62 -2.17 -14.42 -6.44
N HIS A 63 -3.30 -15.07 -6.15
CA HIS A 63 -4.11 -14.65 -5.01
C HIS A 63 -3.33 -14.76 -3.71
N SER A 64 -2.57 -15.84 -3.55
CA SER A 64 -1.70 -16.03 -2.37
C SER A 64 -0.61 -14.98 -2.31
N ARG A 65 -0.01 -14.63 -3.45
CA ARG A 65 1.01 -13.59 -3.54
C ARG A 65 0.43 -12.22 -3.14
N ILE A 66 -0.80 -11.93 -3.57
CA ILE A 66 -1.47 -10.70 -3.17
C ILE A 66 -1.67 -10.67 -1.66
N LYS A 67 -2.14 -11.78 -1.07
CA LYS A 67 -2.32 -11.85 0.38
C LYS A 67 -1.00 -11.61 1.12
N ASP A 68 0.09 -12.18 0.65
CA ASP A 68 1.39 -11.97 1.27
C ASP A 68 1.82 -10.51 1.19
N SER A 69 1.59 -9.87 0.05
CA SER A 69 1.89 -8.45 -0.10
C SER A 69 1.02 -7.58 0.81
N LEU A 70 -0.25 -7.93 0.96
CA LEU A 70 -1.14 -7.21 1.88
C LEU A 70 -0.65 -7.32 3.32
N LYS A 71 -0.12 -8.49 3.71
CA LYS A 71 0.46 -8.66 5.04
C LYS A 71 1.66 -7.74 5.25
N ILE A 72 2.48 -7.56 4.23
CA ILE A 72 3.61 -6.64 4.29
C ILE A 72 3.10 -5.21 4.50
N LEU A 73 2.07 -4.81 3.77
CA LEU A 73 1.51 -3.46 3.89
C LEU A 73 0.79 -3.22 5.22
N LYS A 74 0.47 -4.27 5.94
CA LYS A 74 -0.14 -4.17 7.27
C LYS A 74 0.88 -3.96 8.37
N GLN A 75 2.16 -4.10 8.08
CA GLN A 75 3.19 -3.91 9.09
C GLN A 75 3.22 -2.47 9.57
N PRO A 76 3.47 -2.24 10.86
CA PRO A 76 3.36 -0.90 11.43
C PRO A 76 4.44 0.05 10.92
N ILE A 77 4.04 1.31 10.80
CA ILE A 77 4.91 2.43 10.44
C ILE A 77 4.82 3.43 11.58
N GLU A 78 5.96 3.79 12.15
CA GLU A 78 6.03 4.75 13.24
C GLU A 78 6.59 6.06 12.73
N LEU A 79 5.89 7.16 12.99
CA LEU A 79 6.31 8.49 12.56
C LEU A 79 6.24 9.47 13.73
N ARG A 80 7.06 10.51 13.66
CA ARG A 80 7.09 11.58 14.65
C ARG A 80 6.88 12.91 13.93
N ASN A 81 6.26 13.85 14.63
CA ASN A 81 5.99 15.20 14.09
C ASN A 81 5.24 15.12 12.77
N PHE A 82 4.17 14.36 12.77
CA PHE A 82 3.38 14.04 11.60
C PHE A 82 2.02 14.76 11.69
N ASN A 83 1.53 15.28 10.57
CA ASN A 83 0.21 15.89 10.52
C ASN A 83 -0.83 14.89 10.03
N ASP A 84 -1.95 14.80 10.74
CA ASP A 84 -3.03 13.90 10.35
C ASP A 84 -3.84 14.48 9.18
N LYS A 85 -4.89 13.78 8.76
CA LYS A 85 -5.74 14.20 7.66
C LYS A 85 -6.35 15.59 7.88
N LYS A 86 -6.65 15.93 9.14
CA LYS A 86 -7.26 17.21 9.50
C LYS A 86 -6.23 18.32 9.72
N GLY A 87 -4.96 18.02 9.51
CA GLY A 87 -3.90 19.00 9.66
C GLY A 87 -3.41 19.19 11.09
N ARG A 88 -3.85 18.35 12.02
CA ARG A 88 -3.39 18.45 13.41
C ARG A 88 -2.01 17.84 13.53
N LYS A 89 -1.14 18.54 14.22
CA LYS A 89 0.21 18.07 14.42
C LYS A 89 0.25 16.99 15.50
N LEU A 90 0.78 15.82 15.14
CA LEU A 90 0.92 14.70 16.05
C LEU A 90 2.37 14.56 16.47
N LYS A 91 2.59 14.40 17.77
CA LYS A 91 3.92 14.15 18.31
C LYS A 91 4.41 12.78 17.89
N TRP A 92 3.50 11.82 17.83
CA TRP A 92 3.82 10.43 17.53
C TRP A 92 2.62 9.78 16.84
N TYR A 93 2.90 8.97 15.84
CA TYR A 93 1.89 8.27 15.07
C TYR A 93 2.33 6.84 14.82
N LEU A 94 1.44 5.89 15.07
CA LEU A 94 1.67 4.49 14.75
C LEU A 94 0.50 4.02 13.90
N GLY A 95 0.80 3.61 12.69
CA GLY A 95 -0.22 3.14 11.76
C GLY A 95 0.37 2.17 10.78
N SER A 96 -0.34 1.90 9.70
CA SER A 96 0.15 1.07 8.61
C SER A 96 -0.52 1.54 7.33
N PHE A 97 0.12 1.32 6.19
CA PHE A 97 -0.45 1.72 4.91
C PHE A 97 -1.84 1.06 4.73
N LEU A 98 -1.90 -0.24 4.98
CA LEU A 98 -3.15 -0.99 4.93
C LEU A 98 -3.76 -1.05 6.33
N ASP A 99 -4.98 -0.53 6.48
CA ASP A 99 -5.69 -0.63 7.74
C ASP A 99 -6.30 -2.02 7.90
N LYS A 100 -7.06 -2.47 6.89
CA LYS A 100 -7.59 -3.84 6.88
C LYS A 100 -7.90 -4.31 5.47
N ALA A 101 -7.94 -5.63 5.31
CA ALA A 101 -8.34 -6.26 4.07
C ALA A 101 -9.10 -7.53 4.38
N LYS A 102 -10.12 -7.82 3.58
CA LYS A 102 -10.85 -9.08 3.71
C LYS A 102 -11.30 -9.56 2.35
N ILE A 103 -11.39 -10.88 2.20
CA ILE A 103 -11.87 -11.52 0.99
C ILE A 103 -13.13 -12.29 1.36
N PHE A 104 -14.22 -12.05 0.62
CA PHE A 104 -15.47 -12.71 0.92
C PHE A 104 -15.45 -14.14 0.39
N GLU A 105 -16.04 -15.05 1.17
CA GLU A 105 -16.16 -16.45 0.78
C GLU A 105 -17.46 -16.66 0.00
N ASP A 106 -17.49 -16.11 -1.20
CA ASP A 106 -18.62 -16.34 -2.10
C ASP A 106 -18.08 -16.56 -3.51
N SER A 107 -18.96 -16.82 -4.44
CA SER A 107 -18.57 -17.12 -5.82
C SER A 107 -17.96 -15.93 -6.53
N MET A 108 -18.13 -14.73 -5.99
CA MET A 108 -17.67 -13.51 -6.65
C MET A 108 -16.27 -13.09 -6.23
N GLU A 109 -15.78 -13.59 -5.09
CA GLU A 109 -14.44 -13.32 -4.60
C GLU A 109 -14.09 -11.83 -4.57
N TYR A 110 -14.96 -11.04 -3.95
CA TYR A 110 -14.68 -9.63 -3.74
C TYR A 110 -13.68 -9.43 -2.61
N VAL A 111 -12.85 -8.42 -2.76
CA VAL A 111 -11.87 -8.01 -1.75
C VAL A 111 -12.25 -6.62 -1.28
N THR A 112 -12.38 -6.44 0.02
CA THR A 112 -12.57 -5.11 0.60
C THR A 112 -11.26 -4.65 1.22
N ILE A 113 -10.85 -3.44 0.86
CA ILE A 113 -9.59 -2.83 1.29
C ILE A 113 -9.93 -1.55 2.03
N LYS A 114 -9.28 -1.34 3.16
CA LYS A 114 -9.32 -0.06 3.86
C LYS A 114 -7.91 0.42 4.10
N LEU A 115 -7.62 1.64 3.64
CA LEU A 115 -6.31 2.26 3.81
C LEU A 115 -6.34 3.27 4.94
N ASP A 116 -5.17 3.58 5.48
CA ASP A 116 -5.02 4.57 6.54
C ASP A 116 -5.02 5.97 5.91
N GLU A 117 -6.15 6.67 6.04
CA GLU A 117 -6.30 7.99 5.44
C GLU A 117 -5.33 9.02 6.01
N ASP A 118 -5.10 8.97 7.31
CA ASP A 118 -4.18 9.92 7.94
C ASP A 118 -2.78 9.76 7.35
N LEU A 119 -2.34 8.53 7.20
CA LEU A 119 -1.02 8.27 6.63
C LEU A 119 -0.93 8.75 5.19
N ILE A 120 -1.92 8.42 4.36
CA ILE A 120 -1.91 8.79 2.96
C ILE A 120 -2.00 10.30 2.76
N GLU A 121 -2.90 10.95 3.46
CA GLU A 121 -3.06 12.40 3.32
C GLU A 121 -1.86 13.15 3.88
N GLY A 122 -1.28 12.62 4.95
CA GLY A 122 -0.05 13.19 5.48
C GLY A 122 1.11 13.09 4.50
N MET A 123 1.20 11.97 3.78
CA MET A 123 2.23 11.80 2.76
C MET A 123 2.08 12.82 1.64
N LYS A 124 0.86 13.09 1.23
CA LYS A 124 0.61 14.06 0.16
C LYS A 124 1.02 15.48 0.52
N GLU A 125 0.78 15.86 1.77
CA GLU A 125 0.95 17.25 2.19
C GLU A 125 2.36 17.56 2.65
N HIS A 126 3.13 16.54 3.00
CA HIS A 126 4.33 16.76 3.78
C HIS A 126 5.57 16.13 3.23
N LYS A 127 6.67 16.67 3.67
CA LYS A 127 8.00 16.15 3.43
C LYS A 127 8.24 14.84 4.17
N HIS A 128 7.25 14.38 4.94
CA HIS A 128 7.34 13.14 5.70
C HIS A 128 7.30 11.90 4.81
N TYR A 129 6.90 12.03 3.55
CA TYR A 129 6.88 10.89 2.65
C TYR A 129 8.25 10.24 2.50
N THR A 130 9.33 11.01 2.65
CA THR A 130 10.68 10.44 2.61
C THR A 130 10.89 9.42 3.72
N LYS A 131 10.34 9.71 4.90
CA LYS A 131 10.40 8.82 6.04
C LYS A 131 9.64 7.54 5.79
N ILE A 132 8.46 7.67 5.18
CA ILE A 132 7.61 6.52 4.83
C ILE A 132 8.30 5.68 3.76
N ASP A 133 8.97 6.32 2.82
CA ASP A 133 9.76 5.66 1.80
C ASP A 133 10.80 4.73 2.43
N ILE A 134 11.53 5.24 3.44
CA ILE A 134 12.53 4.47 4.15
C ILE A 134 11.89 3.28 4.87
N GLU A 135 10.75 3.50 5.52
CA GLU A 135 10.05 2.45 6.24
C GLU A 135 9.58 1.34 5.31
N ILE A 136 9.02 1.70 4.16
CA ILE A 136 8.59 0.71 3.17
C ILE A 136 9.80 -0.06 2.64
N SER A 137 10.87 0.64 2.33
CA SER A 137 12.11 0.02 1.84
C SER A 137 12.69 -0.97 2.85
N ASN A 138 12.70 -0.61 4.12
CA ASN A 138 13.27 -1.45 5.18
C ASN A 138 12.54 -2.78 5.34
N LYS A 139 11.29 -2.87 4.94
CA LYS A 139 10.53 -4.11 5.06
C LYS A 139 10.96 -5.16 4.05
N PHE A 140 11.79 -4.81 3.10
CA PHE A 140 12.29 -5.73 2.08
C PHE A 140 13.75 -6.15 2.28
N LYS A 141 14.33 -5.77 3.38
CA LYS A 141 15.72 -6.11 3.68
C LYS A 141 15.85 -7.40 4.48
#